data_993fb45ff572fa86b818213691be4bfb
#
_entry.id   993fb45ff572fa86b818213691be4bfb
#
_cell.length_a   1.000
_cell.length_b   1.000
_cell.length_c   1.000
_cell.angle_alpha   90.00
_cell.angle_beta   90.00
_cell.angle_gamma   90.00
#
_symmetry.space_group_name_H-M   'P 1'
#
loop_
_entity.id
_entity.type
_entity.pdbx_description
1 polymer ?
#
loop_
_entity_poly.entity_id
_entity_poly.type
_entity_poly.pdbx_seq_one_letter_code
_entity_poly.pdbx_strand_id
1 'polypeptide(L)'
;MTVEKKDIDWGSLGFSYMKTDYSYEAHWKDGEWDEGGLTTDHTLHVSECGGIFHYCQEVFEGLKAYTAEDGSIVCFRPDMNAERMYNSAQRLEMPPFPKDKFVEAVKQVVSANAAWVPPFGSGATLYVRPFMIGSGDVIGVAPAPEYTFRILVTPVGPYFKGGLKPVKLRVSEYDRAAPHGTGNIKAGLNYAMSLKPTMEAHREGYAENLYLDSESRTYVEETGGANVLFVKEDGTLVVPQSHTDSILPSITRRSLVQVAQDLGMTVDQRPVEWAEVKAGTFVECGLCGTAAVISPVGEIDNKVYGADETVTFPAGYTEIGPVMKKLRETLTGIQSGAVEDKHNWVYTVA
;
A
#
# COMPACT_ATOMS: atom_id res chain seq x y z
N MET A 1 3.65 -28.14 -13.93
CA MET A 1 2.36 -28.78 -13.55
C MET A 1 1.42 -27.67 -13.15
N THR A 2 0.22 -27.63 -13.72
CA THR A 2 -0.80 -26.65 -13.32
C THR A 2 -1.28 -27.00 -11.93
N VAL A 3 -1.14 -26.08 -10.97
CA VAL A 3 -1.63 -26.28 -9.59
C VAL A 3 -3.15 -26.17 -9.60
N GLU A 4 -3.83 -27.21 -9.10
CA GLU A 4 -5.29 -27.17 -8.93
C GLU A 4 -5.66 -26.07 -7.92
N LYS A 5 -6.53 -25.16 -8.34
CA LYS A 5 -6.96 -24.03 -7.50
C LYS A 5 -8.05 -24.46 -6.52
N LYS A 6 -8.13 -23.77 -5.38
CA LYS A 6 -9.22 -23.97 -4.41
C LYS A 6 -10.58 -23.67 -5.06
N ASP A 7 -11.60 -24.43 -4.69
CA ASP A 7 -12.99 -24.20 -5.14
C ASP A 7 -13.59 -23.02 -4.35
N ILE A 8 -13.41 -21.81 -4.90
CA ILE A 8 -13.82 -20.54 -4.29
C ILE A 8 -14.48 -19.68 -5.37
N ASP A 9 -15.55 -19.01 -5.03
CA ASP A 9 -16.09 -17.93 -5.87
C ASP A 9 -15.21 -16.69 -5.78
N TRP A 10 -14.16 -16.64 -6.62
CA TRP A 10 -13.16 -15.57 -6.66
C TRP A 10 -13.76 -14.19 -6.92
N GLY A 11 -14.87 -14.11 -7.66
CA GLY A 11 -15.54 -12.87 -8.00
C GLY A 11 -16.28 -12.24 -6.82
N SER A 12 -16.74 -13.07 -5.87
CA SER A 12 -17.49 -12.61 -4.69
C SER A 12 -16.60 -12.12 -3.55
N LEU A 13 -15.28 -12.42 -3.59
CA LEU A 13 -14.35 -12.05 -2.54
C LEU A 13 -14.34 -10.55 -2.27
N GLY A 14 -14.21 -10.19 -0.98
CA GLY A 14 -13.90 -8.85 -0.50
C GLY A 14 -12.43 -8.71 -0.10
N PHE A 15 -12.16 -7.77 0.80
CA PHE A 15 -10.86 -7.57 1.43
C PHE A 15 -10.90 -8.07 2.89
N SER A 16 -11.47 -9.27 3.11
CA SER A 16 -11.57 -9.91 4.42
C SER A 16 -10.58 -11.06 4.52
N TYR A 17 -10.07 -11.29 5.72
CA TYR A 17 -9.16 -12.40 5.97
C TYR A 17 -9.85 -13.75 5.74
N MET A 18 -9.21 -14.60 4.94
CA MET A 18 -9.53 -16.01 4.77
C MET A 18 -8.29 -16.82 5.12
N LYS A 19 -8.43 -17.77 6.04
CA LYS A 19 -7.32 -18.63 6.46
C LYS A 19 -6.87 -19.51 5.31
N THR A 20 -5.57 -19.45 5.00
CA THR A 20 -4.90 -20.30 4.00
C THR A 20 -4.17 -21.47 4.65
N ASP A 21 -3.40 -22.26 3.88
CA ASP A 21 -2.79 -23.49 4.41
C ASP A 21 -1.53 -23.19 5.23
N TYR A 22 -0.73 -22.17 4.83
CA TYR A 22 0.56 -21.86 5.45
C TYR A 22 0.75 -20.36 5.68
N SER A 23 1.47 -20.03 6.75
CA SER A 23 2.15 -18.77 6.99
C SER A 23 3.66 -19.00 7.00
N TYR A 24 4.46 -17.93 6.96
CA TYR A 24 5.90 -17.98 7.24
C TYR A 24 6.18 -17.31 8.57
N GLU A 25 7.14 -17.81 9.36
CA GLU A 25 7.54 -17.23 10.64
C GLU A 25 9.06 -17.33 10.83
N ALA A 26 9.64 -16.27 11.40
CA ALA A 26 11.03 -16.22 11.85
C ALA A 26 11.14 -15.41 13.14
N HIS A 27 12.13 -15.72 13.98
CA HIS A 27 12.36 -15.07 15.27
C HIS A 27 13.74 -14.43 15.34
N TRP A 28 13.81 -13.25 15.94
CA TRP A 28 15.06 -12.63 16.32
C TRP A 28 15.24 -12.68 17.83
N LYS A 29 16.37 -13.22 18.24
CA LYS A 29 16.74 -13.36 19.63
C LYS A 29 18.27 -13.41 19.76
N ASP A 30 18.81 -12.91 20.86
CA ASP A 30 20.25 -12.96 21.16
C ASP A 30 21.15 -12.36 20.05
N GLY A 31 20.61 -11.38 19.29
CA GLY A 31 21.36 -10.63 18.28
C GLY A 31 21.25 -11.17 16.85
N GLU A 32 20.48 -12.22 16.60
CA GLU A 32 20.37 -12.83 15.26
C GLU A 32 18.96 -13.29 14.91
N TRP A 33 18.66 -13.37 13.62
CA TRP A 33 17.48 -14.01 13.08
C TRP A 33 17.74 -15.50 12.90
N ASP A 34 16.79 -16.34 13.31
CA ASP A 34 16.79 -17.75 12.95
C ASP A 34 16.61 -17.99 11.45
N GLU A 35 16.61 -19.26 11.02
CA GLU A 35 16.41 -19.59 9.59
C GLU A 35 14.97 -19.33 9.12
N GLY A 36 14.02 -19.29 10.04
CA GLY A 36 12.61 -19.18 9.74
C GLY A 36 12.05 -20.35 8.95
N GLY A 37 10.76 -20.32 8.66
CA GLY A 37 10.12 -21.37 7.87
C GLY A 37 8.60 -21.28 7.78
N LEU A 38 8.03 -22.22 7.03
CA LEU A 38 6.58 -22.35 6.90
C LEU A 38 5.97 -22.92 8.18
N THR A 39 4.81 -22.41 8.55
CA THR A 39 4.01 -22.89 9.68
C THR A 39 2.53 -23.02 9.31
N THR A 40 1.86 -23.99 9.92
CA THR A 40 0.39 -24.16 9.85
C THR A 40 -0.32 -23.53 11.04
N ASP A 41 0.45 -23.08 12.04
CA ASP A 41 -0.10 -22.32 13.17
C ASP A 41 -0.33 -20.86 12.73
N HIS A 42 -1.57 -20.43 12.77
CA HIS A 42 -2.00 -19.07 12.42
C HIS A 42 -2.19 -18.18 13.66
N THR A 43 -1.78 -18.65 14.83
CA THR A 43 -1.83 -17.93 16.09
C THR A 43 -0.45 -17.38 16.43
N LEU A 44 -0.39 -16.15 16.92
CA LEU A 44 0.81 -15.60 17.55
C LEU A 44 0.74 -15.81 19.06
N HIS A 45 1.80 -16.34 19.64
CA HIS A 45 1.96 -16.48 21.08
C HIS A 45 2.92 -15.39 21.58
N VAL A 46 2.34 -14.30 22.11
CA VAL A 46 3.10 -13.13 22.55
C VAL A 46 2.75 -12.84 24.02
N SER A 47 3.77 -12.54 24.81
CA SER A 47 3.59 -12.11 26.21
C SER A 47 2.75 -10.83 26.29
N GLU A 48 1.98 -10.66 27.35
CA GLU A 48 1.26 -9.40 27.65
C GLU A 48 2.21 -8.20 27.79
N CYS A 49 3.49 -8.43 28.05
CA CYS A 49 4.55 -7.42 28.12
C CYS A 49 5.23 -7.18 26.77
N GLY A 50 4.76 -7.79 25.68
CA GLY A 50 5.34 -7.60 24.35
C GLY A 50 5.35 -6.15 23.90
N GLY A 51 6.48 -5.68 23.33
CA GLY A 51 6.67 -4.29 22.90
C GLY A 51 5.62 -3.77 21.92
N ILE A 52 4.98 -4.69 21.17
CA ILE A 52 3.87 -4.36 20.28
C ILE A 52 2.68 -3.75 21.04
N PHE A 53 2.32 -4.28 22.21
CA PHE A 53 1.09 -3.88 22.92
C PHE A 53 1.21 -2.52 23.59
N HIS A 54 2.39 -2.14 24.06
CA HIS A 54 2.56 -0.93 24.86
C HIS A 54 3.22 0.20 24.09
N TYR A 55 4.09 -0.11 23.12
CA TYR A 55 4.90 0.89 22.41
C TYR A 55 4.76 0.82 20.90
N CYS A 56 3.77 0.06 20.37
CA CYS A 56 3.49 -0.05 18.95
C CYS A 56 4.75 -0.40 18.12
N GLN A 57 5.66 -1.21 18.69
CA GLN A 57 6.81 -1.72 17.93
C GLN A 57 6.33 -2.73 16.90
N GLU A 58 5.88 -2.21 15.76
CA GLU A 58 5.35 -2.98 14.64
C GLU A 58 5.61 -2.25 13.33
N VAL A 59 6.02 -3.01 12.33
CA VAL A 59 6.09 -2.58 10.93
C VAL A 59 5.46 -3.66 10.06
N PHE A 60 4.84 -3.24 8.94
CA PHE A 60 4.19 -4.20 8.06
C PHE A 60 4.35 -3.83 6.59
N GLU A 61 4.10 -4.79 5.72
CA GLU A 61 4.10 -4.62 4.29
C GLU A 61 2.82 -5.15 3.64
N GLY A 62 2.62 -4.79 2.39
CA GLY A 62 1.53 -5.31 1.58
C GLY A 62 1.96 -5.39 0.13
N LEU A 63 1.91 -6.60 -0.41
CA LEU A 63 2.13 -6.88 -1.82
C LEU A 63 1.12 -7.93 -2.29
N LYS A 64 1.15 -8.27 -3.57
CA LYS A 64 0.21 -9.22 -4.17
C LYS A 64 0.96 -10.26 -4.99
N ALA A 65 0.44 -11.48 -4.98
CA ALA A 65 0.78 -12.50 -5.94
C ALA A 65 -0.36 -12.68 -6.95
N TYR A 66 0.02 -12.92 -8.21
CA TYR A 66 -0.87 -13.04 -9.35
C TYR A 66 -0.62 -14.34 -10.07
N THR A 67 -1.64 -14.90 -10.69
CA THR A 67 -1.45 -15.88 -11.79
C THR A 67 -1.29 -15.07 -13.07
N ALA A 68 -0.16 -15.20 -13.75
CA ALA A 68 0.11 -14.57 -15.03
C ALA A 68 -0.62 -15.31 -16.19
N GLU A 69 -0.62 -14.71 -17.37
CA GLU A 69 -1.30 -15.26 -18.55
C GLU A 69 -0.77 -16.65 -18.94
N ASP A 70 0.52 -16.90 -18.77
CA ASP A 70 1.16 -18.20 -19.01
C ASP A 70 0.93 -19.25 -17.91
N GLY A 71 0.19 -18.87 -16.85
CA GLY A 71 -0.13 -19.71 -15.71
C GLY A 71 0.92 -19.72 -14.59
N SER A 72 2.05 -19.03 -14.76
CA SER A 72 3.03 -18.86 -13.69
C SER A 72 2.49 -18.00 -12.54
N ILE A 73 3.01 -18.20 -11.34
CA ILE A 73 2.69 -17.36 -10.20
C ILE A 73 3.80 -16.35 -10.01
N VAL A 74 3.42 -15.07 -9.95
CA VAL A 74 4.37 -13.96 -9.88
C VAL A 74 4.04 -12.99 -8.75
N CYS A 75 5.07 -12.30 -8.25
CA CYS A 75 4.97 -11.17 -7.33
C CYS A 75 5.57 -9.92 -7.97
N PHE A 76 5.01 -8.75 -7.67
CA PHE A 76 5.47 -7.48 -8.20
C PHE A 76 6.34 -6.74 -7.19
N ARG A 77 7.63 -6.54 -7.51
CA ARG A 77 8.64 -5.77 -6.76
C ARG A 77 8.75 -6.13 -5.27
N PRO A 78 8.85 -7.42 -4.89
CA PRO A 78 9.02 -7.80 -3.49
C PRO A 78 10.32 -7.27 -2.88
N ASP A 79 11.35 -7.03 -3.68
CA ASP A 79 12.61 -6.38 -3.31
C ASP A 79 12.40 -4.98 -2.72
N MET A 80 11.49 -4.20 -3.31
CA MET A 80 11.16 -2.86 -2.84
C MET A 80 10.34 -2.89 -1.53
N ASN A 81 9.51 -3.92 -1.34
CA ASN A 81 8.85 -4.16 -0.06
C ASN A 81 9.87 -4.53 1.02
N ALA A 82 10.83 -5.40 0.69
CA ALA A 82 11.93 -5.77 1.58
C ALA A 82 12.73 -4.54 2.03
N GLU A 83 13.09 -3.66 1.10
CA GLU A 83 13.83 -2.44 1.40
C GLU A 83 13.02 -1.49 2.29
N ARG A 84 11.73 -1.27 1.97
CA ARG A 84 10.90 -0.36 2.75
C ARG A 84 10.65 -0.89 4.16
N MET A 85 10.42 -2.19 4.32
CA MET A 85 10.29 -2.81 5.64
C MET A 85 11.59 -2.69 6.45
N TYR A 86 12.73 -2.92 5.79
CA TYR A 86 14.05 -2.75 6.41
C TYR A 86 14.21 -1.31 6.96
N ASN A 87 13.93 -0.30 6.15
CA ASN A 87 14.02 1.10 6.56
C ASN A 87 12.99 1.47 7.64
N SER A 88 11.78 0.93 7.57
CA SER A 88 10.75 1.12 8.60
C SER A 88 11.17 0.54 9.94
N ALA A 89 11.76 -0.65 9.93
CA ALA A 89 12.28 -1.31 11.13
C ALA A 89 13.41 -0.49 11.77
N GLN A 90 14.38 -0.04 10.98
CA GLN A 90 15.49 0.80 11.48
C GLN A 90 14.96 2.08 12.17
N ARG A 91 13.93 2.74 11.60
CA ARG A 91 13.36 3.97 12.18
C ARG A 91 12.74 3.76 13.56
N LEU A 92 12.27 2.54 13.86
CA LEU A 92 11.68 2.16 15.15
C LEU A 92 12.63 1.37 16.05
N GLU A 93 13.96 1.40 15.78
CA GLU A 93 14.98 0.66 16.54
C GLU A 93 14.67 -0.85 16.63
N MET A 94 14.05 -1.41 15.59
CA MET A 94 13.79 -2.84 15.46
C MET A 94 14.91 -3.47 14.61
N PRO A 95 15.38 -4.71 14.90
CA PRO A 95 16.38 -5.39 14.08
C PRO A 95 15.82 -5.68 12.68
N PRO A 96 16.35 -5.07 11.62
CA PRO A 96 15.78 -5.26 10.30
C PRO A 96 15.86 -6.72 9.85
N PHE A 97 14.76 -7.24 9.28
CA PHE A 97 14.77 -8.56 8.65
C PHE A 97 15.58 -8.48 7.34
N PRO A 98 16.51 -9.43 7.07
CA PRO A 98 17.39 -9.39 5.89
C PRO A 98 16.57 -9.34 4.58
N LYS A 99 16.95 -8.44 3.65
CA LYS A 99 16.18 -8.18 2.42
C LYS A 99 16.08 -9.41 1.51
N ASP A 100 17.14 -10.17 1.38
CA ASP A 100 17.19 -11.41 0.61
C ASP A 100 16.33 -12.51 1.25
N LYS A 101 16.41 -12.68 2.57
CA LYS A 101 15.54 -13.60 3.32
C LYS A 101 14.06 -13.20 3.21
N PHE A 102 13.75 -11.89 3.18
CA PHE A 102 12.38 -11.41 2.97
C PHE A 102 11.81 -11.87 1.62
N VAL A 103 12.56 -11.66 0.53
CA VAL A 103 12.12 -12.05 -0.82
C VAL A 103 11.94 -13.56 -0.91
N GLU A 104 12.86 -14.32 -0.32
CA GLU A 104 12.78 -15.78 -0.28
C GLU A 104 11.60 -16.27 0.56
N ALA A 105 11.33 -15.67 1.72
CA ALA A 105 10.17 -15.98 2.56
C ALA A 105 8.84 -15.71 1.83
N VAL A 106 8.75 -14.59 1.06
CA VAL A 106 7.59 -14.32 0.20
C VAL A 106 7.40 -15.41 -0.85
N LYS A 107 8.48 -15.84 -1.52
CA LYS A 107 8.40 -16.92 -2.50
C LYS A 107 7.94 -18.23 -1.86
N GLN A 108 8.51 -18.61 -0.72
CA GLN A 108 8.17 -19.84 -0.01
C GLN A 108 6.69 -19.87 0.39
N VAL A 109 6.19 -18.81 1.04
CA VAL A 109 4.79 -18.79 1.51
C VAL A 109 3.80 -18.74 0.36
N VAL A 110 4.09 -18.03 -0.72
CA VAL A 110 3.23 -17.97 -1.91
C VAL A 110 3.24 -19.30 -2.65
N SER A 111 4.40 -19.93 -2.86
CA SER A 111 4.51 -21.28 -3.46
C SER A 111 3.74 -22.33 -2.66
N ALA A 112 3.90 -22.35 -1.33
CA ALA A 112 3.18 -23.28 -0.46
C ALA A 112 1.65 -23.08 -0.49
N ASN A 113 1.19 -21.87 -0.83
CA ASN A 113 -0.22 -21.52 -0.98
C ASN A 113 -0.64 -21.34 -2.46
N ALA A 114 0.05 -21.96 -3.41
CA ALA A 114 -0.21 -21.77 -4.85
C ALA A 114 -1.67 -22.08 -5.26
N ALA A 115 -2.32 -23.01 -4.56
CA ALA A 115 -3.74 -23.33 -4.76
C ALA A 115 -4.69 -22.15 -4.38
N TRP A 116 -4.24 -21.25 -3.53
CA TRP A 116 -4.97 -20.07 -3.05
C TRP A 116 -4.73 -18.81 -3.91
N VAL A 117 -3.78 -18.85 -4.85
CA VAL A 117 -3.58 -17.76 -5.80
C VAL A 117 -4.71 -17.80 -6.82
N PRO A 118 -5.54 -16.73 -6.94
CA PRO A 118 -6.68 -16.71 -7.85
C PRO A 118 -6.26 -16.98 -9.32
N PRO A 119 -7.14 -17.61 -10.13
CA PRO A 119 -6.87 -17.82 -11.55
C PRO A 119 -6.68 -16.51 -12.31
N PHE A 120 -5.89 -16.56 -13.39
CA PHE A 120 -5.78 -15.45 -14.34
C PHE A 120 -7.17 -15.02 -14.85
N GLY A 121 -7.39 -13.71 -14.99
CA GLY A 121 -8.66 -13.16 -15.47
C GLY A 121 -9.79 -13.08 -14.43
N SER A 122 -9.63 -13.64 -13.22
CA SER A 122 -10.66 -13.55 -12.16
C SER A 122 -10.81 -12.15 -11.55
N GLY A 123 -9.84 -11.26 -11.77
CA GLY A 123 -9.76 -9.95 -11.11
C GLY A 123 -9.36 -10.01 -9.63
N ALA A 124 -9.34 -11.20 -9.03
CA ALA A 124 -8.87 -11.43 -7.65
C ALA A 124 -7.36 -11.65 -7.61
N THR A 125 -6.75 -11.52 -6.44
CA THR A 125 -5.32 -11.68 -6.22
C THR A 125 -5.04 -12.33 -4.87
N LEU A 126 -3.87 -12.92 -4.66
CA LEU A 126 -3.43 -13.30 -3.32
C LEU A 126 -2.72 -12.11 -2.66
N TYR A 127 -3.33 -11.57 -1.61
CA TYR A 127 -2.71 -10.52 -0.81
C TYR A 127 -1.69 -11.13 0.15
N VAL A 128 -0.50 -10.58 0.18
CA VAL A 128 0.62 -11.02 1.02
C VAL A 128 0.89 -9.93 2.05
N ARG A 129 0.83 -10.27 3.33
CA ARG A 129 1.01 -9.36 4.47
C ARG A 129 2.21 -9.78 5.31
N PRO A 130 3.44 -9.34 4.97
CA PRO A 130 4.56 -9.39 5.89
C PRO A 130 4.36 -8.39 7.03
N PHE A 131 4.73 -8.78 8.24
CA PHE A 131 4.79 -7.88 9.39
C PHE A 131 5.83 -8.35 10.39
N MET A 132 6.31 -7.44 11.22
CA MET A 132 7.27 -7.71 12.27
C MET A 132 6.86 -6.98 13.52
N ILE A 133 6.93 -7.65 14.66
CA ILE A 133 6.51 -7.14 15.96
C ILE A 133 7.59 -7.34 17.02
N GLY A 134 7.68 -6.42 17.98
CA GLY A 134 8.39 -6.64 19.25
C GLY A 134 7.60 -7.60 20.11
N SER A 135 8.08 -8.85 20.21
CA SER A 135 7.40 -9.96 20.90
C SER A 135 7.96 -10.25 22.30
N GLY A 136 9.19 -9.82 22.57
CA GLY A 136 9.82 -10.02 23.88
C GLY A 136 9.32 -9.05 24.95
N ASP A 137 9.52 -9.44 26.21
CA ASP A 137 9.03 -8.72 27.39
C ASP A 137 9.76 -7.38 27.60
N VAL A 138 9.01 -6.29 27.57
CA VAL A 138 9.50 -4.94 27.85
C VAL A 138 8.44 -4.09 28.53
N ILE A 139 8.77 -3.51 29.69
CA ILE A 139 7.87 -2.59 30.41
C ILE A 139 8.31 -1.13 30.27
N GLY A 140 9.59 -0.87 30.29
CA GLY A 140 10.14 0.46 30.04
C GLY A 140 10.09 0.82 28.54
N VAL A 141 10.13 2.12 28.23
CA VAL A 141 10.22 2.58 26.83
C VAL A 141 11.61 2.24 26.29
N ALA A 142 11.70 1.10 25.63
CA ALA A 142 12.94 0.57 25.05
C ALA A 142 12.59 -0.36 23.87
N PRO A 143 13.57 -0.65 22.98
CA PRO A 143 13.42 -1.73 22.01
C PRO A 143 13.14 -3.08 22.70
N ALA A 144 12.26 -3.88 22.15
CA ALA A 144 11.98 -5.21 22.66
C ALA A 144 13.23 -6.11 22.57
N PRO A 145 13.44 -7.06 23.52
CA PRO A 145 14.57 -7.97 23.47
C PRO A 145 14.43 -9.09 22.43
N GLU A 146 13.21 -9.34 21.95
CA GLU A 146 12.91 -10.36 20.94
C GLU A 146 11.88 -9.84 19.94
N TYR A 147 11.96 -10.34 18.69
CA TYR A 147 11.04 -9.95 17.62
C TYR A 147 10.56 -11.17 16.84
N THR A 148 9.33 -11.08 16.34
CA THR A 148 8.76 -12.09 15.44
C THR A 148 8.47 -11.41 14.09
N PHE A 149 9.03 -11.99 13.02
CA PHE A 149 8.66 -11.69 11.65
C PHE A 149 7.68 -12.74 11.14
N ARG A 150 6.61 -12.31 10.49
CA ARG A 150 5.60 -13.21 9.97
C ARG A 150 5.06 -12.75 8.62
N ILE A 151 4.68 -13.71 7.77
CA ILE A 151 3.95 -13.44 6.54
C ILE A 151 2.69 -14.28 6.55
N LEU A 152 1.54 -13.63 6.54
CA LEU A 152 0.26 -14.26 6.22
C LEU A 152 -0.15 -13.95 4.78
N VAL A 153 -0.93 -14.84 4.17
CA VAL A 153 -1.52 -14.61 2.85
C VAL A 153 -3.02 -14.85 2.89
N THR A 154 -3.77 -14.14 2.05
CA THR A 154 -5.22 -14.30 1.94
C THR A 154 -5.69 -13.92 0.54
N PRO A 155 -6.56 -14.69 -0.12
CA PRO A 155 -7.13 -14.29 -1.38
C PRO A 155 -8.07 -13.10 -1.16
N VAL A 156 -7.98 -12.10 -2.05
CA VAL A 156 -8.81 -10.90 -2.03
C VAL A 156 -9.43 -10.67 -3.40
N GLY A 157 -10.66 -10.20 -3.41
CA GLY A 157 -11.40 -9.92 -4.62
C GLY A 157 -10.94 -8.63 -5.33
N PRO A 158 -11.61 -8.32 -6.44
CA PRO A 158 -11.41 -7.05 -7.12
C PRO A 158 -11.69 -5.89 -6.16
N TYR A 159 -10.77 -4.95 -6.08
CA TYR A 159 -10.93 -3.78 -5.19
C TYR A 159 -12.19 -2.98 -5.53
N PHE A 160 -12.53 -2.86 -6.81
CA PHE A 160 -13.73 -2.18 -7.29
C PHE A 160 -14.81 -3.20 -7.67
N LYS A 161 -15.72 -3.50 -6.73
CA LYS A 161 -16.95 -4.22 -7.04
C LYS A 161 -17.89 -3.30 -7.80
N GLY A 162 -18.22 -3.63 -9.04
CA GLY A 162 -19.12 -2.83 -9.90
C GLY A 162 -18.42 -1.80 -10.79
N GLY A 163 -17.09 -1.92 -10.97
CA GLY A 163 -16.30 -1.09 -11.89
C GLY A 163 -15.57 0.07 -11.23
N LEU A 164 -14.66 0.64 -11.98
CA LEU A 164 -13.78 1.72 -11.55
C LEU A 164 -14.52 3.07 -11.62
N LYS A 165 -15.11 3.50 -10.53
CA LYS A 165 -15.81 4.80 -10.43
C LYS A 165 -14.99 5.79 -9.63
N PRO A 166 -15.00 7.09 -10.01
CA PRO A 166 -14.36 8.14 -9.25
C PRO A 166 -14.95 8.25 -7.84
N VAL A 167 -14.05 8.39 -6.87
CA VAL A 167 -14.41 8.56 -5.46
C VAL A 167 -14.43 10.04 -5.09
N LYS A 168 -15.10 10.34 -3.98
CA LYS A 168 -15.13 11.65 -3.37
C LYS A 168 -14.30 11.66 -2.09
N LEU A 169 -13.42 12.65 -1.96
CA LEU A 169 -12.57 12.86 -0.78
C LEU A 169 -13.02 14.09 0.00
N ARG A 170 -12.59 14.18 1.25
CA ARG A 170 -12.60 15.45 2.00
C ARG A 170 -11.21 15.77 2.54
N VAL A 171 -10.89 17.04 2.71
CA VAL A 171 -9.69 17.48 3.43
C VAL A 171 -9.91 17.20 4.93
N SER A 172 -8.91 16.63 5.59
CA SER A 172 -8.95 16.33 7.02
C SER A 172 -8.58 17.55 7.87
N GLU A 173 -9.26 17.72 9.00
CA GLU A 173 -8.83 18.64 10.06
C GLU A 173 -7.72 18.06 10.94
N TYR A 174 -7.52 16.73 10.87
CA TYR A 174 -6.49 16.01 11.63
C TYR A 174 -5.20 15.90 10.83
N ASP A 175 -4.10 15.70 11.55
CA ASP A 175 -2.81 15.37 10.98
C ASP A 175 -2.70 13.86 10.70
N ARG A 176 -2.04 13.50 9.60
CA ARG A 176 -1.67 12.11 9.34
C ARG A 176 -0.37 11.73 10.03
N ALA A 177 0.59 12.63 10.05
CA ALA A 177 1.90 12.46 10.63
C ALA A 177 2.50 13.80 11.05
N ALA A 178 3.35 13.80 12.07
CA ALA A 178 4.13 14.96 12.44
C ALA A 178 5.25 15.24 11.41
N PRO A 179 5.69 16.51 11.26
CA PRO A 179 6.90 16.85 10.52
C PRO A 179 8.10 16.07 11.09
N HIS A 180 8.91 15.47 10.21
CA HIS A 180 10.04 14.62 10.59
C HIS A 180 9.70 13.46 11.55
N GLY A 181 8.41 13.08 11.58
CA GLY A 181 7.89 11.99 12.41
C GLY A 181 8.09 10.61 11.78
N THR A 182 7.01 9.85 11.73
CA THR A 182 6.99 8.46 11.24
C THR A 182 6.18 8.28 9.95
N GLY A 183 5.74 9.38 9.32
CA GLY A 183 4.86 9.32 8.14
C GLY A 183 5.47 8.57 6.95
N ASN A 184 6.79 8.60 6.80
CA ASN A 184 7.53 7.96 5.73
C ASN A 184 7.81 6.46 5.96
N ILE A 185 7.42 5.89 7.08
CA ILE A 185 7.56 4.46 7.36
C ILE A 185 6.20 3.75 7.38
N LYS A 186 6.22 2.44 7.11
CA LYS A 186 5.00 1.63 7.10
C LYS A 186 4.81 0.92 8.44
N ALA A 187 4.29 1.67 9.42
CA ALA A 187 4.07 1.23 10.79
C ALA A 187 2.60 1.41 11.20
N GLY A 188 2.07 0.50 11.97
CA GLY A 188 0.66 0.47 12.40
C GLY A 188 0.23 1.72 13.12
N LEU A 189 1.14 2.37 13.86
CA LEU A 189 0.85 3.62 14.59
C LEU A 189 0.31 4.74 13.67
N ASN A 190 0.81 4.85 12.42
CA ASN A 190 0.35 5.86 11.46
C ASN A 190 -1.09 5.58 10.99
N TYR A 191 -1.47 4.30 10.92
CA TYR A 191 -2.81 3.90 10.51
C TYR A 191 -3.80 4.01 11.67
N ALA A 192 -3.38 3.73 12.90
CA ALA A 192 -4.22 3.92 14.08
C ALA A 192 -4.64 5.39 14.25
N MET A 193 -3.74 6.35 14.00
CA MET A 193 -4.08 7.78 14.00
C MET A 193 -5.16 8.15 12.98
N SER A 194 -5.20 7.47 11.84
CA SER A 194 -6.15 7.76 10.76
C SER A 194 -7.52 7.12 10.97
N LEU A 195 -7.72 6.22 11.94
CA LEU A 195 -8.98 5.49 12.10
C LEU A 195 -10.17 6.43 12.38
N LYS A 196 -10.04 7.36 13.32
CA LYS A 196 -11.11 8.30 13.65
C LYS A 196 -11.51 9.14 12.45
N PRO A 197 -10.61 9.90 11.81
CA PRO A 197 -10.96 10.71 10.64
C PRO A 197 -11.51 9.88 9.47
N THR A 198 -10.99 8.67 9.23
CA THR A 198 -11.50 7.78 8.18
C THR A 198 -12.95 7.37 8.46
N MET A 199 -13.26 6.97 9.69
CA MET A 199 -14.64 6.59 10.06
C MET A 199 -15.60 7.77 10.01
N GLU A 200 -15.15 8.98 10.32
CA GLU A 200 -15.95 10.19 10.16
C GLU A 200 -16.21 10.49 8.68
N ALA A 201 -15.18 10.43 7.84
CA ALA A 201 -15.33 10.59 6.38
C ALA A 201 -16.35 9.62 5.79
N HIS A 202 -16.26 8.33 6.15
CA HIS A 202 -17.20 7.31 5.67
C HIS A 202 -18.65 7.57 6.11
N ARG A 203 -18.88 8.05 7.35
CA ARG A 203 -20.24 8.41 7.82
C ARG A 203 -20.83 9.59 7.05
N GLU A 204 -20.00 10.47 6.54
CA GLU A 204 -20.39 11.61 5.72
C GLU A 204 -20.44 11.31 4.22
N GLY A 205 -20.15 10.06 3.81
CA GLY A 205 -20.24 9.60 2.43
C GLY A 205 -18.99 9.82 1.59
N TYR A 206 -17.87 10.19 2.20
CA TYR A 206 -16.57 10.29 1.54
C TYR A 206 -15.86 8.92 1.57
N ALA A 207 -15.06 8.66 0.54
CA ALA A 207 -14.28 7.42 0.48
C ALA A 207 -13.04 7.47 1.37
N GLU A 208 -12.42 8.65 1.55
CA GLU A 208 -11.19 8.82 2.30
C GLU A 208 -10.95 10.32 2.64
N ASN A 209 -10.00 10.58 3.54
CA ASN A 209 -9.50 11.91 3.81
C ASN A 209 -8.23 12.19 3.01
N LEU A 210 -8.14 13.40 2.44
CA LEU A 210 -6.90 14.01 1.98
C LEU A 210 -6.27 14.77 3.13
N TYR A 211 -5.01 14.53 3.41
CA TYR A 211 -4.26 15.25 4.43
C TYR A 211 -3.40 16.35 3.80
N LEU A 212 -3.38 17.50 4.44
CA LEU A 212 -2.42 18.55 4.18
C LEU A 212 -1.27 18.44 5.17
N ASP A 213 -0.12 19.02 4.84
CA ASP A 213 1.04 19.04 5.71
C ASP A 213 0.68 19.59 7.12
N SER A 214 1.18 18.96 8.15
CA SER A 214 0.84 19.29 9.54
C SER A 214 1.56 20.55 10.05
N GLU A 215 2.56 21.06 9.35
CA GLU A 215 3.29 22.26 9.72
C GLU A 215 2.55 23.54 9.31
N SER A 216 2.11 23.60 8.04
CA SER A 216 1.54 24.84 7.48
C SER A 216 0.10 24.70 6.95
N ARG A 217 -0.40 23.50 6.78
CA ARG A 217 -1.69 23.21 6.12
C ARG A 217 -1.78 23.76 4.69
N THR A 218 -0.63 23.91 4.04
CA THR A 218 -0.51 24.49 2.70
C THR A 218 -0.36 23.42 1.63
N TYR A 219 0.38 22.37 1.91
CA TYR A 219 0.77 21.38 0.90
C TYR A 219 -0.05 20.09 1.00
N VAL A 220 -0.43 19.56 -0.15
CA VAL A 220 -1.08 18.26 -0.25
C VAL A 220 -0.05 17.16 0.04
N GLU A 221 -0.39 16.26 0.94
CA GLU A 221 0.43 15.09 1.24
C GLU A 221 -0.17 13.82 0.62
N GLU A 222 -0.88 13.04 1.40
CA GLU A 222 -1.48 11.78 0.96
C GLU A 222 -2.80 11.51 1.70
N THR A 223 -3.46 10.39 1.42
CA THR A 223 -4.62 9.94 2.20
C THR A 223 -4.18 8.99 3.31
N GLY A 224 -5.14 8.48 4.10
CA GLY A 224 -4.86 7.50 5.15
C GLY A 224 -4.20 6.21 4.65
N GLY A 225 -4.49 5.79 3.43
CA GLY A 225 -4.04 4.51 2.88
C GLY A 225 -3.40 4.56 1.49
N ALA A 226 -3.32 5.72 0.83
CA ALA A 226 -2.84 5.83 -0.55
C ALA A 226 -2.17 7.19 -0.83
N ASN A 227 -1.19 7.21 -1.74
CA ASN A 227 -0.63 8.46 -2.24
C ASN A 227 -1.54 9.10 -3.29
N VAL A 228 -1.39 10.41 -3.48
CA VAL A 228 -2.16 11.20 -4.45
C VAL A 228 -1.34 11.48 -5.69
N LEU A 229 -1.99 11.50 -6.84
CA LEU A 229 -1.45 11.88 -8.14
C LEU A 229 -2.39 12.89 -8.79
N PHE A 230 -1.84 13.86 -9.51
CA PHE A 230 -2.60 14.82 -10.31
C PHE A 230 -2.15 14.81 -11.77
N VAL A 231 -3.02 15.26 -12.67
CA VAL A 231 -2.68 15.45 -14.10
C VAL A 231 -3.10 16.84 -14.52
N LYS A 232 -2.20 17.57 -15.18
CA LYS A 232 -2.49 18.86 -15.83
C LYS A 232 -3.13 18.67 -17.19
N GLU A 233 -3.71 19.74 -17.75
CA GLU A 233 -4.34 19.71 -19.08
C GLU A 233 -3.38 19.29 -20.22
N ASP A 234 -2.10 19.61 -20.09
CA ASP A 234 -1.05 19.19 -21.05
C ASP A 234 -0.61 17.72 -20.90
N GLY A 235 -1.22 16.96 -19.99
CA GLY A 235 -0.89 15.57 -19.71
C GLY A 235 0.30 15.36 -18.74
N THR A 236 0.85 16.41 -18.16
CA THR A 236 1.91 16.31 -17.16
C THR A 236 1.38 15.60 -15.90
N LEU A 237 2.06 14.52 -15.50
CA LEU A 237 1.80 13.84 -14.22
C LEU A 237 2.49 14.60 -13.09
N VAL A 238 1.71 15.13 -12.16
CA VAL A 238 2.23 15.82 -10.97
C VAL A 238 2.11 14.92 -9.75
N VAL A 239 3.23 14.75 -9.05
CA VAL A 239 3.36 13.82 -7.92
C VAL A 239 3.75 14.60 -6.67
N PRO A 240 2.83 14.78 -5.70
CA PRO A 240 3.13 15.48 -4.47
C PRO A 240 4.34 14.93 -3.73
N GLN A 241 5.21 15.82 -3.27
CA GLN A 241 6.36 15.53 -2.43
C GLN A 241 6.20 16.23 -1.07
N SER A 242 6.68 15.61 -0.01
CA SER A 242 6.70 16.24 1.31
C SER A 242 7.97 17.06 1.52
N HIS A 243 7.85 18.16 2.25
CA HIS A 243 9.00 18.91 2.76
C HIS A 243 9.60 18.30 4.03
N THR A 244 8.86 17.42 4.70
CA THR A 244 9.15 16.94 6.05
C THR A 244 9.24 15.43 6.13
N ASP A 245 9.43 14.75 5.00
CA ASP A 245 9.45 13.28 4.89
C ASP A 245 8.22 12.58 5.51
N SER A 246 7.06 13.24 5.48
CA SER A 246 5.82 12.70 6.05
C SER A 246 5.05 11.76 5.12
N ILE A 247 5.33 11.77 3.80
CA ILE A 247 4.64 10.94 2.81
C ILE A 247 5.30 9.55 2.72
N LEU A 248 4.48 8.48 2.78
CA LEU A 248 4.97 7.11 2.60
C LEU A 248 5.57 6.92 1.18
N PRO A 249 6.81 6.38 1.07
CA PRO A 249 7.43 6.09 -0.23
C PRO A 249 6.77 4.87 -0.90
N SER A 250 5.62 5.10 -1.55
CA SER A 250 4.80 4.07 -2.18
C SER A 250 5.53 3.40 -3.34
N ILE A 251 5.54 2.07 -3.36
CA ILE A 251 6.09 1.27 -4.46
C ILE A 251 5.26 1.48 -5.72
N THR A 252 3.93 1.51 -5.59
CA THR A 252 3.01 1.78 -6.70
C THR A 252 3.25 3.16 -7.30
N ARG A 253 3.39 4.22 -6.47
CA ARG A 253 3.70 5.58 -6.94
C ARG A 253 5.01 5.61 -7.73
N ARG A 254 6.08 5.04 -7.20
CA ARG A 254 7.39 4.98 -7.88
C ARG A 254 7.33 4.21 -9.20
N SER A 255 6.54 3.13 -9.24
CA SER A 255 6.33 2.36 -10.46
C SER A 255 5.51 3.15 -11.49
N LEU A 256 4.47 3.87 -11.08
CA LEU A 256 3.66 4.72 -11.96
C LEU A 256 4.46 5.91 -12.53
N VAL A 257 5.35 6.49 -11.74
CA VAL A 257 6.29 7.52 -12.21
C VAL A 257 7.17 6.97 -13.34
N GLN A 258 7.76 5.79 -13.16
CA GLN A 258 8.57 5.16 -14.21
C GLN A 258 7.74 4.80 -15.44
N VAL A 259 6.54 4.23 -15.25
CA VAL A 259 5.62 3.92 -16.36
C VAL A 259 5.26 5.19 -17.14
N ALA A 260 4.99 6.31 -16.46
CA ALA A 260 4.72 7.59 -17.12
C ALA A 260 5.91 8.05 -17.97
N GLN A 261 7.13 7.94 -17.45
CA GLN A 261 8.35 8.26 -18.18
C GLN A 261 8.56 7.34 -19.40
N ASP A 262 8.33 6.05 -19.26
CA ASP A 262 8.43 5.07 -20.35
C ASP A 262 7.38 5.32 -21.47
N LEU A 263 6.25 5.93 -21.10
CA LEU A 263 5.21 6.38 -22.03
C LEU A 263 5.50 7.75 -22.65
N GLY A 264 6.65 8.36 -22.34
CA GLY A 264 7.05 9.69 -22.82
C GLY A 264 6.31 10.86 -22.18
N MET A 265 5.67 10.65 -21.03
CA MET A 265 4.98 11.72 -20.31
C MET A 265 5.97 12.58 -19.51
N THR A 266 5.65 13.86 -19.38
CA THR A 266 6.34 14.74 -18.42
C THR A 266 5.88 14.37 -17.00
N VAL A 267 6.85 14.21 -16.09
CA VAL A 267 6.59 13.95 -14.66
C VAL A 267 7.19 15.07 -13.83
N ASP A 268 6.36 15.71 -13.01
CA ASP A 268 6.71 16.82 -12.12
C ASP A 268 6.56 16.37 -10.66
N GLN A 269 7.67 16.08 -10.00
CA GLN A 269 7.71 15.63 -8.60
C GLN A 269 8.10 16.83 -7.71
N ARG A 270 7.12 17.39 -7.03
CA ARG A 270 7.29 18.58 -6.19
C ARG A 270 6.22 18.70 -5.12
N PRO A 271 6.40 19.57 -4.12
CA PRO A 271 5.29 19.97 -3.27
C PRO A 271 4.15 20.62 -4.10
N VAL A 272 2.92 20.29 -3.75
CA VAL A 272 1.71 20.79 -4.40
C VAL A 272 0.90 21.57 -3.38
N GLU A 273 0.70 22.86 -3.62
CA GLU A 273 -0.12 23.68 -2.73
C GLU A 273 -1.63 23.38 -2.92
N TRP A 274 -2.37 23.35 -1.82
CA TRP A 274 -3.82 23.27 -1.89
C TRP A 274 -4.46 24.42 -2.71
N ALA A 275 -3.84 25.59 -2.68
CA ALA A 275 -4.24 26.72 -3.49
C ALA A 275 -4.20 26.43 -4.99
N GLU A 276 -3.20 25.67 -5.45
CA GLU A 276 -3.06 25.24 -6.85
C GLU A 276 -4.17 24.25 -7.24
N VAL A 277 -4.51 23.33 -6.34
CA VAL A 277 -5.61 22.38 -6.55
C VAL A 277 -6.94 23.14 -6.70
N LYS A 278 -7.19 24.11 -5.82
CA LYS A 278 -8.39 24.96 -5.87
C LYS A 278 -8.49 25.82 -7.14
N ALA A 279 -7.36 26.26 -7.68
CA ALA A 279 -7.33 27.07 -8.88
C ALA A 279 -7.72 26.29 -10.16
N GLY A 280 -7.98 24.98 -10.07
CA GLY A 280 -8.37 24.16 -11.22
C GLY A 280 -7.21 23.82 -12.16
N THR A 281 -5.97 23.85 -11.66
CA THR A 281 -4.76 23.51 -12.43
C THR A 281 -4.76 22.07 -12.91
N PHE A 282 -5.47 21.17 -12.22
CA PHE A 282 -5.47 19.75 -12.49
C PHE A 282 -6.81 19.27 -13.06
N VAL A 283 -6.75 18.49 -14.13
CA VAL A 283 -7.94 17.94 -14.81
C VAL A 283 -8.26 16.50 -14.40
N GLU A 284 -7.28 15.77 -13.84
CA GLU A 284 -7.45 14.42 -13.25
C GLU A 284 -6.78 14.36 -11.89
N CYS A 285 -7.37 13.54 -11.01
CA CYS A 285 -6.79 13.16 -9.73
C CYS A 285 -6.96 11.66 -9.51
N GLY A 286 -6.00 11.03 -8.85
CA GLY A 286 -6.07 9.62 -8.51
C GLY A 286 -5.33 9.29 -7.22
N LEU A 287 -5.81 8.28 -6.52
CA LEU A 287 -5.13 7.66 -5.38
C LEU A 287 -4.38 6.43 -5.85
N CYS A 288 -3.13 6.26 -5.46
CA CYS A 288 -2.35 5.09 -5.86
C CYS A 288 -1.83 4.29 -4.67
N GLY A 289 -1.91 2.97 -4.80
CA GLY A 289 -1.47 2.02 -3.77
C GLY A 289 -1.64 0.57 -4.21
N THR A 290 -1.09 -0.36 -3.43
CA THR A 290 -1.09 -1.80 -3.76
C THR A 290 -2.50 -2.37 -3.94
N ALA A 291 -3.48 -1.93 -3.16
CA ALA A 291 -4.82 -2.52 -3.19
C ALA A 291 -5.55 -2.25 -4.52
N ALA A 292 -5.57 -0.99 -4.97
CA ALA A 292 -6.37 -0.54 -6.12
C ALA A 292 -5.54 -0.26 -7.38
N VAL A 293 -4.22 -0.14 -7.27
CA VAL A 293 -3.27 0.41 -8.23
C VAL A 293 -3.53 1.91 -8.44
N ILE A 294 -4.64 2.30 -9.07
CA ILE A 294 -5.17 3.67 -9.10
C ILE A 294 -6.67 3.63 -8.83
N SER A 295 -7.12 4.45 -7.88
CA SER A 295 -8.52 4.82 -7.67
C SER A 295 -8.73 6.25 -8.19
N PRO A 296 -9.59 6.48 -9.20
CA PRO A 296 -9.84 7.83 -9.67
C PRO A 296 -10.57 8.66 -8.60
N VAL A 297 -10.24 9.95 -8.54
CA VAL A 297 -10.89 10.93 -7.65
C VAL A 297 -11.64 11.92 -8.52
N GLY A 298 -12.94 12.05 -8.30
CA GLY A 298 -13.79 12.99 -9.04
C GLY A 298 -13.91 14.35 -8.34
N GLU A 299 -13.88 14.35 -7.02
CA GLU A 299 -14.15 15.54 -6.22
C GLU A 299 -13.40 15.50 -4.88
N ILE A 300 -13.00 16.69 -4.41
CA ILE A 300 -12.44 16.89 -3.06
C ILE A 300 -13.16 18.09 -2.42
N ASP A 301 -13.79 17.86 -1.27
CA ASP A 301 -14.36 18.91 -0.43
C ASP A 301 -13.36 19.34 0.66
N ASN A 302 -13.27 20.64 0.89
CA ASN A 302 -12.60 21.20 2.04
C ASN A 302 -13.57 22.07 2.85
N LYS A 303 -13.91 21.60 4.05
CA LYS A 303 -14.77 22.29 5.01
C LYS A 303 -14.04 22.60 6.32
N VAL A 304 -12.72 22.50 6.32
CA VAL A 304 -11.89 22.68 7.50
C VAL A 304 -11.76 24.17 7.82
N TYR A 305 -11.83 24.49 9.11
CA TYR A 305 -11.70 25.86 9.63
C TYR A 305 -12.63 26.91 8.98
N GLY A 306 -13.85 26.49 8.63
CA GLY A 306 -14.86 27.37 8.03
C GLY A 306 -14.70 27.59 6.52
N ALA A 307 -13.81 26.85 5.87
CA ALA A 307 -13.80 26.76 4.43
C ALA A 307 -15.09 26.09 3.91
N ASP A 308 -15.53 26.46 2.73
CA ASP A 308 -16.63 25.81 1.99
C ASP A 308 -16.20 25.73 0.52
N GLU A 309 -15.30 24.79 0.27
CA GLU A 309 -14.61 24.64 -1.01
C GLU A 309 -14.89 23.26 -1.58
N THR A 310 -15.25 23.17 -2.85
CA THR A 310 -15.37 21.93 -3.61
C THR A 310 -14.53 22.03 -4.87
N VAL A 311 -13.62 21.09 -5.05
CA VAL A 311 -12.79 20.96 -6.25
C VAL A 311 -13.24 19.74 -7.04
N THR A 312 -13.49 19.91 -8.33
CA THR A 312 -13.82 18.82 -9.26
C THR A 312 -12.72 18.67 -10.31
N PHE A 313 -12.54 17.43 -10.79
CA PHE A 313 -11.55 17.09 -11.81
C PHE A 313 -12.27 16.76 -13.12
N PRO A 314 -12.36 17.72 -14.09
CA PRO A 314 -13.27 17.60 -15.24
C PRO A 314 -13.07 16.36 -16.10
N ALA A 315 -11.81 15.95 -16.32
CA ALA A 315 -11.48 14.76 -17.12
C ALA A 315 -11.63 13.45 -16.35
N GLY A 316 -11.84 13.49 -15.02
CA GLY A 316 -11.97 12.33 -14.12
C GLY A 316 -13.24 12.36 -13.26
N TYR A 317 -14.23 13.18 -13.56
CA TYR A 317 -15.37 13.42 -12.66
C TYR A 317 -16.39 12.28 -12.63
N THR A 318 -16.79 11.77 -13.80
CA THR A 318 -17.81 10.72 -13.91
C THR A 318 -17.23 9.32 -14.15
N GLU A 319 -16.04 9.26 -14.68
CA GLU A 319 -15.29 8.04 -14.96
C GLU A 319 -13.80 8.29 -14.78
N ILE A 320 -12.97 7.25 -14.81
CA ILE A 320 -11.52 7.42 -14.74
C ILE A 320 -11.02 8.25 -15.92
N GLY A 321 -10.22 9.28 -15.61
CA GLY A 321 -9.59 10.11 -16.63
C GLY A 321 -8.62 9.33 -17.53
N PRO A 322 -8.43 9.78 -18.78
CA PRO A 322 -7.68 9.01 -19.79
C PRO A 322 -6.23 8.74 -19.42
N VAL A 323 -5.56 9.68 -18.74
CA VAL A 323 -4.16 9.49 -18.31
C VAL A 323 -4.08 8.50 -17.16
N MET A 324 -4.90 8.65 -16.13
CA MET A 324 -4.95 7.73 -15.00
C MET A 324 -5.34 6.32 -15.47
N LYS A 325 -6.26 6.20 -16.44
CA LYS A 325 -6.63 4.92 -17.05
C LYS A 325 -5.46 4.26 -17.72
N LYS A 326 -4.73 5.00 -18.59
CA LYS A 326 -3.57 4.48 -19.31
C LYS A 326 -2.47 4.01 -18.36
N LEU A 327 -2.15 4.81 -17.34
CA LEU A 327 -1.14 4.46 -16.33
C LEU A 327 -1.54 3.19 -15.57
N ARG A 328 -2.80 3.10 -15.15
CA ARG A 328 -3.33 1.93 -14.45
C ARG A 328 -3.28 0.67 -15.31
N GLU A 329 -3.78 0.74 -16.53
CA GLU A 329 -3.81 -0.39 -17.46
C GLU A 329 -2.40 -0.88 -17.81
N THR A 330 -1.46 0.04 -18.03
CA THR A 330 -0.05 -0.32 -18.28
C THR A 330 0.56 -1.03 -17.08
N LEU A 331 0.42 -0.48 -15.87
CA LEU A 331 1.01 -1.08 -14.68
C LEU A 331 0.35 -2.44 -14.34
N THR A 332 -0.97 -2.55 -14.43
CA THR A 332 -1.64 -3.84 -14.22
C THR A 332 -1.29 -4.87 -15.29
N GLY A 333 -1.09 -4.42 -16.52
CA GLY A 333 -0.60 -5.27 -17.62
C GLY A 333 0.81 -5.82 -17.36
N ILE A 334 1.73 -5.00 -16.84
CA ILE A 334 3.07 -5.45 -16.39
C ILE A 334 2.93 -6.48 -15.25
N GLN A 335 2.10 -6.19 -14.25
CA GLN A 335 1.89 -7.08 -13.11
C GLN A 335 1.32 -8.46 -13.48
N SER A 336 0.52 -8.53 -14.54
CA SER A 336 -0.11 -9.77 -15.02
C SER A 336 0.63 -10.46 -16.18
N GLY A 337 1.72 -9.86 -16.66
CA GLY A 337 2.47 -10.38 -17.80
C GLY A 337 1.86 -10.06 -19.19
N ALA A 338 0.76 -9.29 -19.25
CA ALA A 338 0.14 -8.85 -20.51
C ALA A 338 0.91 -7.70 -21.20
N VAL A 339 1.75 -7.00 -20.47
CA VAL A 339 2.65 -5.94 -20.95
C VAL A 339 4.08 -6.30 -20.57
N GLU A 340 5.03 -6.07 -21.47
CA GLU A 340 6.45 -6.34 -21.26
C GLU A 340 6.99 -5.63 -20.00
N ASP A 341 7.67 -6.40 -19.15
CA ASP A 341 8.39 -5.88 -17.98
C ASP A 341 9.82 -5.47 -18.36
N LYS A 342 10.02 -4.21 -18.74
CA LYS A 342 11.33 -3.66 -19.15
C LYS A 342 12.29 -3.44 -17.96
N HIS A 343 11.81 -3.57 -16.74
CA HIS A 343 12.54 -3.19 -15.53
C HIS A 343 12.84 -4.37 -14.60
N ASN A 344 12.44 -5.60 -14.96
CA ASN A 344 12.56 -6.80 -14.13
C ASN A 344 11.87 -6.63 -12.77
N TRP A 345 10.66 -6.07 -12.78
CA TRP A 345 9.85 -5.85 -11.57
C TRP A 345 9.04 -7.08 -11.16
N VAL A 346 8.82 -8.00 -12.10
CA VAL A 346 8.01 -9.20 -11.89
C VAL A 346 8.92 -10.37 -11.51
N TYR A 347 8.67 -10.91 -10.34
CA TYR A 347 9.42 -12.04 -9.78
C TYR A 347 8.59 -13.32 -9.92
N THR A 348 9.06 -14.30 -10.67
CA THR A 348 8.44 -15.62 -10.71
C THR A 348 8.61 -16.32 -9.38
N VAL A 349 7.53 -16.90 -8.87
CA VAL A 349 7.47 -17.60 -7.58
C VAL A 349 7.30 -19.09 -7.79
N ALA A 350 6.39 -19.50 -8.67
CA ALA A 350 6.11 -20.89 -9.01
C ALA A 350 5.52 -21.02 -10.43
#